data_fb4d8db7c7a46c1904cc3452b5123956
#
_entry.id   fb4d8db7c7a46c1904cc3452b5123956
#
_cell.length_a   1.000
_cell.length_b   1.000
_cell.length_c   1.000
_cell.angle_alpha   90.00
_cell.angle_beta   90.00
_cell.angle_gamma   90.00
#
_symmetry.space_group_name_H-M   'P 1'
#
loop_
_entity.id
_entity.type
_entity.pdbx_description
1 polymer ?
#
loop_
_entity_poly.entity_id
_entity_poly.type
_entity_poly.pdbx_seq_one_letter_code
_entity_poly.pdbx_strand_id
1 'polypeptide(L)'
;PAADAKRRLLERAGAQIVGEVDVVALAIIADGNEAATARLKARGVLVNVVDRPELCDFTLPAIVDRSPVIVAVGTGGASAGLAKALRQRLETLLPAALGPLASALEGTRTAMRARWPDGVERRHALDAGFAAGGALDPLAEGHDVAGWLDATATTPARHEVILLTSTDPDDLTLRAARLLGEADMIWHDAAVPNTILDRARADAERYVGALPDGDRLGLTLEVRFA
;
A
#
# COMPACT_ATOMS: atom_id res chain seq x y z
N PRO A 1 -3.81 -13.34 30.13
CA PRO A 1 -3.99 -13.68 28.71
C PRO A 1 -3.76 -12.50 27.77
N ALA A 2 -4.33 -11.29 28.02
CA ALA A 2 -4.14 -10.11 27.17
C ALA A 2 -2.68 -9.63 27.18
N ALA A 3 -2.06 -9.54 28.33
CA ALA A 3 -0.65 -9.17 28.49
C ALA A 3 0.29 -10.11 27.71
N ASP A 4 0.06 -11.42 27.77
CA ASP A 4 0.92 -12.40 27.09
C ASP A 4 0.82 -12.30 25.57
N ALA A 5 -0.38 -12.01 25.04
CA ALA A 5 -0.56 -11.80 23.60
C ALA A 5 0.20 -10.55 23.11
N LYS A 6 0.14 -9.45 23.88
CA LYS A 6 0.86 -8.21 23.59
C LYS A 6 2.38 -8.40 23.73
N ARG A 7 2.82 -9.12 24.79
CA ARG A 7 4.23 -9.45 24.99
C ARG A 7 4.79 -10.19 23.77
N ARG A 8 4.15 -11.29 23.35
CA ARG A 8 4.59 -12.06 22.16
C ARG A 8 4.67 -11.21 20.88
N LEU A 9 3.73 -10.27 20.69
CA LEU A 9 3.74 -9.37 19.54
C LEU A 9 4.98 -8.47 19.57
N LEU A 10 5.29 -7.87 20.71
CA LEU A 10 6.43 -6.99 20.89
C LEU A 10 7.77 -7.74 20.78
N GLU A 11 7.89 -8.90 21.41
CA GLU A 11 9.09 -9.74 21.34
C GLU A 11 9.38 -10.18 19.90
N ARG A 12 8.35 -10.55 19.13
CA ARG A 12 8.50 -10.88 17.70
C ARG A 12 8.93 -9.67 16.86
N ALA A 13 8.57 -8.47 17.26
CA ALA A 13 9.01 -7.22 16.63
C ALA A 13 10.42 -6.80 17.09
N GLY A 14 11.10 -7.59 17.92
CA GLY A 14 12.44 -7.30 18.44
C GLY A 14 12.45 -6.29 19.59
N ALA A 15 11.31 -5.97 20.19
CA ALA A 15 11.25 -5.05 21.33
C ALA A 15 11.81 -5.69 22.59
N GLN A 16 12.64 -4.94 23.33
CA GLN A 16 13.08 -5.31 24.66
C GLN A 16 12.03 -4.87 25.68
N ILE A 17 11.46 -5.83 26.40
CA ILE A 17 10.46 -5.56 27.44
C ILE A 17 11.18 -5.40 28.78
N VAL A 18 10.94 -4.26 29.41
CA VAL A 18 11.57 -3.84 30.67
C VAL A 18 10.52 -3.40 31.70
N GLY A 19 10.95 -3.04 32.90
CA GLY A 19 10.05 -2.60 33.96
C GLY A 19 9.59 -1.15 33.83
N GLU A 20 8.56 -0.76 34.60
CA GLU A 20 7.98 0.60 34.58
C GLU A 20 8.99 1.71 34.91
N VAL A 21 10.00 1.40 35.71
CA VAL A 21 10.99 2.39 36.17
C VAL A 21 12.07 2.70 35.15
N ASP A 22 12.19 1.91 34.13
CA ASP A 22 13.20 2.08 33.08
C ASP A 22 12.83 3.24 32.12
N VAL A 23 13.81 3.65 31.30
CA VAL A 23 13.60 4.63 30.25
C VAL A 23 13.04 3.90 29.04
N VAL A 24 11.78 4.19 28.72
CA VAL A 24 11.04 3.57 27.63
C VAL A 24 10.33 4.62 26.77
N ALA A 25 10.14 4.33 25.51
CA ALA A 25 9.37 5.19 24.58
C ALA A 25 7.89 4.82 24.56
N LEU A 26 7.56 3.53 24.71
CA LEU A 26 6.22 2.98 24.63
C LEU A 26 5.90 2.12 25.85
N ALA A 27 4.66 2.15 26.30
CA ALA A 27 4.17 1.28 27.36
C ALA A 27 2.81 0.66 26.99
N ILE A 28 2.60 -0.60 27.41
CA ILE A 28 1.30 -1.28 27.29
C ILE A 28 0.84 -1.66 28.69
N ILE A 29 -0.33 -1.17 29.07
CA ILE A 29 -0.98 -1.42 30.34
C ILE A 29 -2.10 -2.42 30.11
N ALA A 30 -1.95 -3.63 30.67
CA ALA A 30 -2.88 -4.73 30.43
C ALA A 30 -3.90 -4.93 31.55
N ASP A 31 -3.71 -4.27 32.68
CA ASP A 31 -4.56 -4.35 33.88
C ASP A 31 -5.47 -3.14 34.11
N GLY A 32 -5.43 -2.17 33.17
CA GLY A 32 -6.23 -0.94 33.24
C GLY A 32 -5.78 0.04 34.33
N ASN A 33 -4.57 -0.07 34.87
CA ASN A 33 -4.04 0.76 35.96
C ASN A 33 -3.90 2.22 35.54
N GLU A 34 -4.89 3.07 35.90
CA GLU A 34 -4.91 4.49 35.56
C GLU A 34 -3.81 5.29 36.22
N ALA A 35 -3.40 4.92 37.45
CA ALA A 35 -2.32 5.60 38.14
C ALA A 35 -0.97 5.35 37.46
N ALA A 36 -0.72 4.14 36.98
CA ALA A 36 0.45 3.82 36.16
C ALA A 36 0.39 4.56 34.81
N THR A 37 -0.78 4.61 34.19
CA THR A 37 -1.01 5.37 32.94
C THR A 37 -0.64 6.84 33.12
N ALA A 38 -1.13 7.49 34.16
CA ALA A 38 -0.84 8.91 34.44
C ALA A 38 0.65 9.15 34.69
N ARG A 39 1.30 8.28 35.47
CA ARG A 39 2.75 8.39 35.74
C ARG A 39 3.60 8.26 34.47
N LEU A 40 3.28 7.31 33.61
CA LEU A 40 4.00 7.10 32.35
C LEU A 40 3.80 8.24 31.37
N LYS A 41 2.57 8.72 31.21
CA LYS A 41 2.28 9.92 30.39
C LYS A 41 3.00 11.16 30.89
N ALA A 42 3.05 11.38 32.19
CA ALA A 42 3.79 12.49 32.78
C ALA A 42 5.31 12.43 32.50
N ARG A 43 5.84 11.27 32.20
CA ARG A 43 7.23 11.04 31.77
C ARG A 43 7.40 11.16 30.24
N GLY A 44 6.35 11.47 29.48
CA GLY A 44 6.40 11.55 28.02
C GLY A 44 6.37 10.19 27.31
N VAL A 45 6.02 9.10 28.02
CA VAL A 45 5.91 7.76 27.46
C VAL A 45 4.55 7.63 26.77
N LEU A 46 4.53 7.17 25.51
CA LEU A 46 3.29 6.86 24.81
C LEU A 46 2.69 5.56 25.36
N VAL A 47 1.40 5.61 25.68
CA VAL A 47 0.73 4.52 26.39
C VAL A 47 -0.40 3.91 25.56
N ASN A 48 -0.48 2.57 25.53
CA ASN A 48 -1.64 1.82 25.12
C ASN A 48 -2.26 1.11 26.31
N VAL A 49 -3.51 1.39 26.64
CA VAL A 49 -4.25 0.71 27.72
C VAL A 49 -5.23 -0.25 27.10
N VAL A 50 -5.13 -1.52 27.46
CA VAL A 50 -5.97 -2.59 26.91
C VAL A 50 -7.44 -2.34 27.29
N ASP A 51 -8.33 -2.41 26.32
CA ASP A 51 -9.77 -2.21 26.44
C ASP A 51 -10.21 -0.81 26.92
N ARG A 52 -9.29 0.18 26.90
CA ARG A 52 -9.54 1.56 27.29
C ARG A 52 -9.02 2.55 26.22
N PRO A 53 -9.68 2.63 25.04
CA PRO A 53 -9.20 3.44 23.93
C PRO A 53 -9.08 4.93 24.27
N GLU A 54 -9.91 5.45 25.17
CA GLU A 54 -9.88 6.84 25.64
C GLU A 54 -8.62 7.20 26.44
N LEU A 55 -7.92 6.22 26.96
CA LEU A 55 -6.65 6.40 27.70
C LEU A 55 -5.41 6.15 26.81
N CYS A 56 -5.61 5.73 25.57
CA CYS A 56 -4.52 5.38 24.66
C CYS A 56 -3.96 6.59 23.91
N ASP A 57 -2.65 6.68 23.80
CA ASP A 57 -1.97 7.62 22.89
C ASP A 57 -1.77 6.97 21.52
N PHE A 58 -1.75 5.63 21.45
CA PHE A 58 -1.69 4.86 20.21
C PHE A 58 -2.47 3.56 20.33
N THR A 59 -2.83 3.01 19.18
CA THR A 59 -3.51 1.71 19.09
C THR A 59 -2.63 0.69 18.38
N LEU A 60 -2.78 -0.59 18.73
CA LEU A 60 -2.11 -1.69 18.04
C LEU A 60 -3.08 -2.29 17.01
N PRO A 61 -2.76 -2.22 15.72
CA PRO A 61 -3.59 -2.81 14.67
C PRO A 61 -3.51 -4.35 14.71
N ALA A 62 -4.45 -5.00 14.06
CA ALA A 62 -4.34 -6.41 13.73
C ALA A 62 -3.37 -6.56 12.54
N ILE A 63 -2.34 -7.40 12.66
CA ILE A 63 -1.24 -7.48 11.69
C ILE A 63 -1.28 -8.83 10.96
N VAL A 64 -1.14 -8.78 9.64
CA VAL A 64 -0.69 -9.90 8.80
C VAL A 64 0.78 -9.67 8.49
N ASP A 65 1.62 -10.59 8.94
CA ASP A 65 3.07 -10.51 8.80
C ASP A 65 3.53 -11.47 7.70
N ARG A 66 4.09 -10.88 6.66
CA ARG A 66 4.79 -11.52 5.54
C ARG A 66 6.15 -10.86 5.37
N SER A 67 6.89 -10.69 6.47
CA SER A 67 8.12 -9.90 6.50
C SER A 67 8.98 -10.06 5.25
N PRO A 68 9.45 -8.96 4.64
CA PRO A 68 9.36 -7.56 5.12
C PRO A 68 8.03 -6.86 4.81
N VAL A 69 7.06 -7.54 4.19
CA VAL A 69 5.73 -6.98 3.91
C VAL A 69 4.83 -7.11 5.14
N ILE A 70 4.26 -6.01 5.59
CA ILE A 70 3.33 -5.97 6.72
C ILE A 70 2.02 -5.32 6.28
N VAL A 71 0.89 -5.99 6.55
CA VAL A 71 -0.44 -5.43 6.36
C VAL A 71 -1.09 -5.22 7.73
N ALA A 72 -1.44 -3.99 8.05
CA ALA A 72 -2.02 -3.60 9.32
C ALA A 72 -3.48 -3.16 9.15
N VAL A 73 -4.38 -3.71 9.98
CA VAL A 73 -5.80 -3.39 9.97
C VAL A 73 -6.16 -2.69 11.28
N GLY A 74 -6.45 -1.40 11.20
CA GLY A 74 -6.92 -0.58 12.31
C GLY A 74 -8.39 -0.18 12.11
N THR A 75 -9.13 0.01 13.21
CA THR A 75 -10.52 0.50 13.20
C THR A 75 -10.70 1.77 14.04
N GLY A 76 -9.61 2.46 14.37
CA GLY A 76 -9.66 3.65 15.23
C GLY A 76 -10.22 3.39 16.63
N GLY A 77 -10.14 2.13 17.12
CA GLY A 77 -10.76 1.73 18.39
C GLY A 77 -12.22 1.28 18.29
N ALA A 78 -12.86 1.45 17.12
CA ALA A 78 -14.30 1.18 16.98
C ALA A 78 -14.66 -0.31 17.13
N SER A 79 -13.83 -1.24 16.63
CA SER A 79 -14.14 -2.66 16.72
C SER A 79 -12.90 -3.56 16.54
N ALA A 80 -12.42 -4.10 17.64
CA ALA A 80 -11.37 -5.12 17.62
C ALA A 80 -11.81 -6.41 16.89
N GLY A 81 -13.08 -6.76 16.98
CA GLY A 81 -13.68 -7.92 16.29
C GLY A 81 -13.63 -7.77 14.76
N LEU A 82 -13.95 -6.57 14.25
CA LEU A 82 -13.88 -6.28 12.82
C LEU A 82 -12.43 -6.35 12.32
N ALA A 83 -11.49 -5.72 13.02
CA ALA A 83 -10.09 -5.77 12.69
C ALA A 83 -9.55 -7.21 12.64
N LYS A 84 -9.93 -8.05 13.63
CA LYS A 84 -9.61 -9.47 13.67
C LYS A 84 -10.18 -10.23 12.47
N ALA A 85 -11.46 -10.00 12.15
CA ALA A 85 -12.13 -10.69 11.04
C ALA A 85 -11.49 -10.35 9.69
N LEU A 86 -11.17 -9.08 9.46
CA LEU A 86 -10.45 -8.63 8.26
C LEU A 86 -9.05 -9.23 8.19
N ARG A 87 -8.30 -9.18 9.29
CA ARG A 87 -6.98 -9.82 9.37
C ARG A 87 -7.04 -11.29 8.99
N GLN A 88 -8.01 -12.05 9.52
CA GLN A 88 -8.15 -13.48 9.22
C GLN A 88 -8.41 -13.74 7.73
N ARG A 89 -9.22 -12.90 7.07
CA ARG A 89 -9.44 -13.01 5.63
C ARG A 89 -8.20 -12.66 4.82
N LEU A 90 -7.49 -11.61 5.21
CA LEU A 90 -6.22 -11.25 4.58
C LEU A 90 -5.14 -12.32 4.78
N GLU A 91 -5.11 -12.98 5.92
CA GLU A 91 -4.19 -14.09 6.22
C GLU A 91 -4.34 -15.26 5.23
N THR A 92 -5.58 -15.52 4.77
CA THR A 92 -5.84 -16.56 3.76
C THR A 92 -5.64 -16.10 2.33
N LEU A 93 -5.70 -14.79 2.08
CA LEU A 93 -5.54 -14.20 0.75
C LEU A 93 -4.07 -13.98 0.38
N LEU A 94 -3.27 -13.54 1.37
CA LEU A 94 -1.87 -13.17 1.14
C LEU A 94 -0.95 -14.37 1.34
N PRO A 95 -0.28 -14.86 0.27
CA PRO A 95 0.56 -16.04 0.34
C PRO A 95 1.84 -15.79 1.17
N ALA A 96 2.44 -16.86 1.68
CA ALA A 96 3.73 -16.79 2.39
C ALA A 96 4.87 -16.33 1.47
N ALA A 97 4.74 -16.54 0.16
CA ALA A 97 5.71 -16.13 -0.86
C ALA A 97 5.87 -14.60 -1.01
N LEU A 98 4.94 -13.81 -0.47
CA LEU A 98 4.96 -12.34 -0.60
C LEU A 98 6.20 -11.70 0.05
N GLY A 99 6.65 -12.21 1.20
CA GLY A 99 7.88 -11.73 1.84
C GLY A 99 9.14 -12.02 1.03
N PRO A 100 9.38 -13.28 0.64
CA PRO A 100 10.44 -13.64 -0.31
C PRO A 100 10.43 -12.82 -1.61
N LEU A 101 9.27 -12.54 -2.21
CA LEU A 101 9.15 -11.66 -3.37
C LEU A 101 9.71 -10.27 -3.08
N ALA A 102 9.28 -9.64 -1.99
CA ALA A 102 9.75 -8.31 -1.61
C ALA A 102 11.27 -8.27 -1.39
N SER A 103 11.83 -9.28 -0.72
CA SER A 103 13.28 -9.39 -0.50
C SER A 103 14.05 -9.60 -1.80
N ALA A 104 13.53 -10.42 -2.71
CA ALA A 104 14.16 -10.64 -4.02
C ALA A 104 14.15 -9.36 -4.87
N LEU A 105 13.05 -8.61 -4.87
CA LEU A 105 12.95 -7.32 -5.55
C LEU A 105 13.93 -6.29 -4.96
N GLU A 106 14.11 -6.28 -3.64
CA GLU A 106 15.11 -5.42 -3.02
C GLU A 106 16.53 -5.78 -3.49
N GLY A 107 16.87 -7.06 -3.49
CA GLY A 107 18.18 -7.55 -3.96
C GLY A 107 18.45 -7.27 -5.44
N THR A 108 17.42 -7.15 -6.27
CA THR A 108 17.56 -6.91 -7.72
C THR A 108 17.48 -5.42 -8.11
N ARG A 109 17.36 -4.49 -7.19
CA ARG A 109 17.19 -3.04 -7.48
C ARG A 109 18.28 -2.47 -8.42
N THR A 110 19.53 -2.85 -8.22
CA THR A 110 20.64 -2.37 -9.06
C THR A 110 20.53 -2.93 -10.47
N ALA A 111 20.23 -4.22 -10.61
CA ALA A 111 20.06 -4.86 -11.90
C ALA A 111 18.82 -4.32 -12.66
N MET A 112 17.71 -4.06 -11.95
CA MET A 112 16.53 -3.41 -12.52
C MET A 112 16.84 -2.02 -13.07
N ARG A 113 17.65 -1.20 -12.35
CA ARG A 113 18.05 0.12 -12.82
C ARG A 113 19.00 0.06 -14.03
N ALA A 114 19.84 -0.96 -14.09
CA ALA A 114 20.69 -1.19 -15.26
C ALA A 114 19.89 -1.67 -16.47
N ARG A 115 18.89 -2.53 -16.25
CA ARG A 115 18.03 -3.09 -17.30
C ARG A 115 17.08 -2.06 -17.88
N TRP A 116 16.45 -1.25 -17.03
CA TRP A 116 15.53 -0.17 -17.37
C TRP A 116 16.03 1.13 -16.72
N PRO A 117 16.96 1.86 -17.36
CA PRO A 117 17.49 3.13 -16.85
C PRO A 117 16.36 4.18 -16.70
N ASP A 118 15.44 4.20 -17.66
CA ASP A 118 14.27 5.06 -17.61
C ASP A 118 13.30 4.63 -16.48
N GLY A 119 12.80 5.60 -15.72
CA GLY A 119 11.93 5.36 -14.58
C GLY A 119 10.54 4.89 -14.99
N VAL A 120 10.03 5.35 -16.14
CA VAL A 120 8.72 4.98 -16.68
C VAL A 120 8.75 3.54 -17.18
N GLU A 121 9.77 3.18 -17.97
CA GLU A 121 9.97 1.80 -18.45
C GLU A 121 10.06 0.81 -17.28
N ARG A 122 10.85 1.14 -16.27
CA ARG A 122 11.02 0.29 -15.09
C ARG A 122 9.70 0.10 -14.33
N ARG A 123 8.89 1.15 -14.21
CA ARG A 123 7.58 1.09 -13.58
C ARG A 123 6.65 0.18 -14.36
N HIS A 124 6.57 0.32 -15.69
CA HIS A 124 5.75 -0.54 -16.54
C HIS A 124 6.14 -2.01 -16.44
N ALA A 125 7.44 -2.30 -16.43
CA ALA A 125 7.91 -3.66 -16.26
C ALA A 125 7.44 -4.26 -14.92
N LEU A 126 7.49 -3.47 -13.83
CA LEU A 126 6.99 -3.89 -12.52
C LEU A 126 5.47 -4.04 -12.51
N ASP A 127 4.72 -3.07 -13.05
CA ASP A 127 3.26 -3.12 -13.10
C ASP A 127 2.76 -4.33 -13.90
N ALA A 128 3.38 -4.61 -15.05
CA ALA A 128 3.09 -5.81 -15.83
C ALA A 128 3.45 -7.09 -15.07
N GLY A 129 4.56 -7.08 -14.34
CA GLY A 129 4.95 -8.19 -13.48
C GLY A 129 3.96 -8.44 -12.36
N PHE A 130 3.47 -7.39 -11.69
CA PHE A 130 2.53 -7.47 -10.57
C PHE A 130 1.07 -7.69 -10.99
N ALA A 131 0.75 -7.58 -12.28
CA ALA A 131 -0.60 -7.85 -12.75
C ALA A 131 -1.05 -9.28 -12.40
N ALA A 132 -2.35 -9.48 -12.27
CA ALA A 132 -2.91 -10.80 -11.99
C ALA A 132 -2.46 -11.82 -13.04
N GLY A 133 -1.80 -12.90 -12.61
CA GLY A 133 -1.18 -13.90 -13.47
C GLY A 133 0.16 -13.47 -14.08
N GLY A 134 0.70 -12.32 -13.74
CA GLY A 134 2.04 -11.89 -14.10
C GLY A 134 3.13 -12.65 -13.35
N ALA A 135 4.38 -12.54 -13.80
CA ALA A 135 5.51 -13.26 -13.22
C ALA A 135 5.81 -12.90 -11.76
N LEU A 136 5.36 -11.73 -11.31
CA LEU A 136 5.52 -11.19 -9.95
C LEU A 136 4.17 -10.99 -9.25
N ASP A 137 3.09 -11.63 -9.72
CA ASP A 137 1.75 -11.49 -9.11
C ASP A 137 1.83 -11.71 -7.59
N PRO A 138 1.57 -10.68 -6.76
CA PRO A 138 1.77 -10.76 -5.32
C PRO A 138 0.85 -11.77 -4.62
N LEU A 139 -0.16 -12.29 -5.32
CA LEU A 139 -1.06 -13.32 -4.80
C LEU A 139 -0.69 -14.73 -5.28
N ALA A 140 0.39 -14.89 -6.07
CA ALA A 140 0.89 -16.20 -6.48
C ALA A 140 1.73 -16.85 -5.35
N GLU A 141 1.79 -18.20 -5.37
CA GLU A 141 2.53 -18.99 -4.37
C GLU A 141 4.05 -19.04 -4.61
N GLY A 142 4.52 -18.54 -5.74
CA GLY A 142 5.95 -18.52 -6.04
C GLY A 142 6.30 -17.54 -7.15
N HIS A 143 7.55 -17.05 -7.13
CA HIS A 143 8.02 -16.03 -8.05
C HIS A 143 9.43 -16.32 -8.53
N ASP A 144 9.67 -16.14 -9.84
CA ASP A 144 11.01 -16.13 -10.42
C ASP A 144 11.39 -14.70 -10.83
N VAL A 145 11.89 -13.94 -9.84
CA VAL A 145 12.31 -12.54 -10.06
C VAL A 145 13.50 -12.43 -11.01
N ALA A 146 14.40 -13.43 -11.02
CA ALA A 146 15.55 -13.44 -11.90
C ALA A 146 15.11 -13.69 -13.36
N GLY A 147 14.28 -14.70 -13.57
CA GLY A 147 13.73 -14.98 -14.91
C GLY A 147 12.87 -13.83 -15.44
N TRP A 148 12.08 -13.18 -14.57
CA TRP A 148 11.35 -11.97 -14.96
C TRP A 148 12.29 -10.83 -15.38
N LEU A 149 13.37 -10.60 -14.63
CA LEU A 149 14.34 -9.55 -14.95
C LEU A 149 15.04 -9.81 -16.29
N ASP A 150 15.28 -11.07 -16.63
CA ASP A 150 15.90 -11.46 -17.90
C ASP A 150 14.93 -11.45 -19.09
N ALA A 151 13.62 -11.53 -18.80
CA ALA A 151 12.59 -11.50 -19.83
C ALA A 151 12.57 -10.16 -20.58
N THR A 152 12.47 -10.23 -21.91
CA THR A 152 12.54 -9.06 -22.80
C THR A 152 11.16 -8.53 -23.15
N ALA A 153 10.39 -8.04 -22.18
CA ALA A 153 9.14 -7.36 -22.48
C ALA A 153 9.32 -5.84 -22.41
N THR A 154 9.30 -5.17 -23.56
CA THR A 154 9.02 -3.74 -23.61
C THR A 154 7.51 -3.56 -23.64
N THR A 155 6.96 -2.78 -22.73
CA THR A 155 5.52 -2.43 -22.77
C THR A 155 5.31 -1.47 -23.95
N PRO A 156 4.46 -1.83 -24.94
CA PRO A 156 4.22 -0.95 -26.07
C PRO A 156 3.55 0.35 -25.62
N ALA A 157 3.89 1.44 -26.28
CA ALA A 157 3.17 2.70 -26.15
C ALA A 157 1.68 2.48 -26.45
N ARG A 158 0.81 3.00 -25.61
CA ARG A 158 -0.64 2.86 -25.76
C ARG A 158 -1.32 4.20 -25.55
N HIS A 159 -2.16 4.58 -26.48
CA HIS A 159 -2.99 5.79 -26.37
C HIS A 159 -4.47 5.39 -26.36
N GLU A 160 -5.20 5.92 -25.36
CA GLU A 160 -6.63 5.70 -25.22
C GLU A 160 -7.35 7.03 -24.97
N VAL A 161 -8.59 7.12 -25.42
CA VAL A 161 -9.43 8.30 -25.23
C VAL A 161 -10.62 7.94 -24.34
N ILE A 162 -10.84 8.74 -23.31
CA ILE A 162 -12.02 8.66 -22.45
C ILE A 162 -12.93 9.86 -22.78
N LEU A 163 -14.10 9.57 -23.31
CA LEU A 163 -15.14 10.55 -23.54
C LEU A 163 -16.09 10.58 -22.35
N LEU A 164 -16.11 11.69 -21.64
CA LEU A 164 -16.99 11.92 -20.50
C LEU A 164 -18.35 12.43 -20.96
N THR A 165 -19.39 11.89 -20.36
CA THR A 165 -20.78 12.35 -20.55
C THR A 165 -21.34 13.04 -19.31
N SER A 166 -20.60 13.01 -18.20
CA SER A 166 -20.98 13.58 -16.90
C SER A 166 -19.75 14.07 -16.15
N THR A 167 -19.96 14.99 -15.22
CA THR A 167 -18.94 15.46 -14.25
C THR A 167 -18.91 14.63 -12.99
N ASP A 168 -19.82 13.67 -12.82
CA ASP A 168 -19.89 12.78 -11.66
C ASP A 168 -18.91 11.61 -11.84
N PRO A 169 -17.98 11.40 -10.92
CA PRO A 169 -17.04 10.27 -10.98
C PRO A 169 -17.71 8.89 -10.87
N ASP A 170 -18.94 8.81 -10.36
CA ASP A 170 -19.67 7.55 -10.23
C ASP A 170 -20.34 7.13 -11.57
N ASP A 171 -20.43 8.06 -12.55
CA ASP A 171 -20.85 7.76 -13.92
C ASP A 171 -19.73 7.21 -14.81
N LEU A 172 -18.51 7.09 -14.28
CA LEU A 172 -17.41 6.46 -15.03
C LEU A 172 -17.71 4.99 -15.30
N THR A 173 -17.50 4.58 -16.54
CA THR A 173 -17.53 3.14 -16.85
C THR A 173 -16.41 2.42 -16.13
N LEU A 174 -16.58 1.13 -15.84
CA LEU A 174 -15.51 0.29 -15.27
C LEU A 174 -14.25 0.27 -16.14
N ARG A 175 -14.38 0.43 -17.46
CA ARG A 175 -13.26 0.57 -18.38
C ARG A 175 -12.53 1.89 -18.14
N ALA A 176 -13.25 3.01 -18.10
CA ALA A 176 -12.66 4.32 -17.86
C ALA A 176 -11.94 4.39 -16.51
N ALA A 177 -12.56 3.86 -15.46
CA ALA A 177 -11.96 3.81 -14.13
C ALA A 177 -10.65 2.98 -14.09
N ARG A 178 -10.63 1.84 -14.80
CA ARG A 178 -9.40 1.01 -14.92
C ARG A 178 -8.32 1.75 -15.70
N LEU A 179 -8.66 2.35 -16.85
CA LEU A 179 -7.72 3.12 -17.66
C LEU A 179 -7.10 4.26 -16.85
N LEU A 180 -7.90 5.01 -16.08
CA LEU A 180 -7.40 6.06 -15.18
C LEU A 180 -6.42 5.46 -14.15
N GLY A 181 -6.76 4.33 -13.53
CA GLY A 181 -5.91 3.65 -12.55
C GLY A 181 -4.62 3.06 -13.13
N GLU A 182 -4.53 2.86 -14.45
CA GLU A 182 -3.36 2.33 -15.16
C GLU A 182 -2.53 3.43 -15.85
N ALA A 183 -3.07 4.64 -16.03
CA ALA A 183 -2.46 5.69 -16.83
C ALA A 183 -1.14 6.22 -16.25
N ASP A 184 -0.16 6.42 -17.12
CA ASP A 184 1.10 7.09 -16.79
C ASP A 184 1.01 8.59 -17.05
N MET A 185 0.34 8.98 -18.12
CA MET A 185 0.08 10.37 -18.49
C MET A 185 -1.38 10.59 -18.81
N ILE A 186 -1.92 11.71 -18.36
CA ILE A 186 -3.31 12.11 -18.62
C ILE A 186 -3.30 13.52 -19.19
N TRP A 187 -3.76 13.64 -20.43
CA TRP A 187 -4.07 14.92 -21.05
C TRP A 187 -5.56 15.14 -20.94
N HIS A 188 -5.99 16.29 -20.45
CA HIS A 188 -7.41 16.51 -20.18
C HIS A 188 -7.86 17.92 -20.49
N ASP A 189 -9.13 18.07 -20.84
CA ASP A 189 -9.77 19.38 -20.95
C ASP A 189 -9.78 20.08 -19.58
N ALA A 190 -9.67 21.40 -19.58
CA ALA A 190 -9.76 22.20 -18.37
C ALA A 190 -11.09 22.05 -17.62
N ALA A 191 -12.14 21.61 -18.30
CA ALA A 191 -13.45 21.36 -17.73
C ALA A 191 -13.58 20.02 -16.97
N VAL A 192 -12.59 19.11 -17.09
CA VAL A 192 -12.62 17.81 -16.40
C VAL A 192 -12.41 18.01 -14.89
N PRO A 193 -13.36 17.56 -14.03
CA PRO A 193 -13.28 17.76 -12.61
C PRO A 193 -12.12 16.98 -11.97
N ASN A 194 -11.49 17.56 -10.93
CA ASN A 194 -10.46 16.86 -10.15
C ASN A 194 -10.97 15.55 -9.54
N THR A 195 -12.24 15.46 -9.16
CA THR A 195 -12.85 14.22 -8.63
C THR A 195 -12.79 13.04 -9.59
N ILE A 196 -12.79 13.29 -10.90
CA ILE A 196 -12.56 12.27 -11.94
C ILE A 196 -11.06 11.99 -12.07
N LEU A 197 -10.23 13.04 -12.14
CA LEU A 197 -8.78 12.90 -12.25
C LEU A 197 -8.16 12.19 -11.04
N ASP A 198 -8.76 12.32 -9.86
CA ASP A 198 -8.30 11.67 -8.62
C ASP A 198 -8.58 10.15 -8.58
N ARG A 199 -9.30 9.62 -9.58
CA ARG A 199 -9.39 8.16 -9.83
C ARG A 199 -8.14 7.61 -10.51
N ALA A 200 -7.27 8.48 -11.01
CA ALA A 200 -5.99 8.10 -11.57
C ALA A 200 -4.97 7.73 -10.48
N ARG A 201 -3.91 7.07 -10.90
CA ARG A 201 -2.74 6.81 -10.03
C ARG A 201 -2.21 8.13 -9.46
N ALA A 202 -1.74 8.08 -8.21
CA ALA A 202 -1.19 9.27 -7.54
C ALA A 202 0.06 9.83 -8.23
N ASP A 203 0.78 9.00 -8.98
CA ASP A 203 2.01 9.32 -9.70
C ASP A 203 1.80 9.54 -11.21
N ALA A 204 0.55 9.48 -11.72
CA ALA A 204 0.24 9.83 -13.10
C ALA A 204 0.49 11.31 -13.37
N GLU A 205 1.23 11.60 -14.44
CA GLU A 205 1.44 12.97 -14.89
C GLU A 205 0.16 13.53 -15.50
N ARG A 206 -0.21 14.77 -15.16
CA ARG A 206 -1.45 15.40 -15.62
C ARG A 206 -1.15 16.70 -16.35
N TYR A 207 -1.72 16.85 -17.53
CA TYR A 207 -1.54 18.00 -18.41
C TYR A 207 -2.88 18.51 -18.91
N VAL A 208 -3.04 19.84 -18.90
CA VAL A 208 -4.25 20.48 -19.44
C VAL A 208 -4.03 20.79 -20.91
N GLY A 209 -5.01 20.45 -21.75
CA GLY A 209 -5.02 20.75 -23.18
C GLY A 209 -4.89 19.50 -24.06
N ALA A 210 -4.65 19.73 -25.35
CA ALA A 210 -4.55 18.66 -26.32
C ALA A 210 -3.24 17.89 -26.19
N LEU A 211 -3.31 16.59 -26.43
CA LEU A 211 -2.15 15.73 -26.50
C LEU A 211 -1.25 16.15 -27.67
N PRO A 212 0.02 16.52 -27.43
CA PRO A 212 0.96 16.84 -28.52
C PRO A 212 1.34 15.59 -29.30
N ASP A 213 1.72 15.75 -30.56
CA ASP A 213 2.28 14.66 -31.36
C ASP A 213 3.60 14.12 -30.76
N GLY A 214 3.80 12.81 -30.88
CA GLY A 214 5.04 12.14 -30.49
C GLY A 214 4.81 10.81 -29.80
N ASP A 215 5.80 9.93 -29.89
CA ASP A 215 5.82 8.64 -29.21
C ASP A 215 6.06 8.84 -27.70
N ARG A 216 5.23 8.20 -26.89
CA ARG A 216 5.33 8.21 -25.42
C ARG A 216 5.28 6.79 -24.92
N LEU A 217 6.16 6.49 -23.98
CA LEU A 217 6.13 5.19 -23.32
C LEU A 217 4.90 5.08 -22.42
N GLY A 218 4.31 3.88 -22.40
CA GLY A 218 3.23 3.54 -21.51
C GLY A 218 1.84 3.94 -21.95
N LEU A 219 0.92 4.00 -20.98
CA LEU A 219 -0.47 4.37 -21.23
C LEU A 219 -0.66 5.88 -21.12
N THR A 220 -0.86 6.52 -22.25
CA THR A 220 -1.30 7.91 -22.31
C THR A 220 -2.80 7.96 -22.49
N LEU A 221 -3.50 8.71 -21.65
CA LEU A 221 -4.92 8.97 -21.76
C LEU A 221 -5.19 10.39 -22.24
N GLU A 222 -6.19 10.52 -23.10
CA GLU A 222 -6.85 11.77 -23.40
C GLU A 222 -8.24 11.74 -22.77
N VAL A 223 -8.52 12.66 -21.84
CA VAL A 223 -9.80 12.73 -21.13
C VAL A 223 -10.51 14.02 -21.49
N ARG A 224 -11.66 13.92 -22.15
CA ARG A 224 -12.43 15.06 -22.63
C ARG A 224 -13.93 14.80 -22.57
N PHE A 225 -14.73 15.85 -22.64
CA PHE A 225 -16.17 15.71 -22.83
C PHE A 225 -16.52 15.37 -24.28
N ALA A 226 -17.63 14.60 -24.43
CA ALA A 226 -18.18 14.20 -25.72
C ALA A 226 -18.71 15.38 -26.53
#